data_bd94925a6226b89e786c14f9080b1bf8
#
_entry.id   bd94925a6226b89e786c14f9080b1bf8
#
_cell.length_a   1.000
_cell.length_b   1.000
_cell.length_c   1.000
_cell.angle_alpha   90.00
_cell.angle_beta   90.00
_cell.angle_gamma   90.00
#
_symmetry.space_group_name_H-M   'P 1'
#
loop_
_entity.id
_entity.type
_entity.pdbx_description
1 polymer ?
#
loop_
_entity_poly.entity_id
_entity_poly.type
_entity_poly.pdbx_seq_one_letter_code
_entity_poly.pdbx_strand_id
1 'polypeptide(L)'
;GLAEEMSALRVGTRAGVKVVSLHDVSSTRATVSVDMGAPVVLGAATAFLGEGRYAGVGVDMGNPHLACVLPGLDAEGLAQLNLAGVPDVDAEMFPDGVNLEILTPLEDSGDVHMRVIERGVGETRSCGTGTVAAAVSALADAGRGTGVVDVHVPGGTVTVEVTESTSILTGPSRLVARGEIELSALRR
;
A
#
# COMPACT_ATOMS: atom_id res chain seq x y z
N GLY A 1 -18.67 15.26 13.74
CA GLY A 1 -17.93 14.07 13.34
C GLY A 1 -17.80 13.09 14.49
N LEU A 2 -17.34 11.87 14.20
CA LEU A 2 -17.16 10.82 15.23
C LEU A 2 -15.86 10.99 16.03
N ALA A 3 -14.97 11.88 15.59
CA ALA A 3 -13.67 12.13 16.22
C ALA A 3 -13.30 13.61 16.13
N GLU A 4 -12.57 14.07 17.13
CA GLU A 4 -11.99 15.41 17.17
C GLU A 4 -10.56 15.38 16.62
N GLU A 5 -10.08 16.54 16.19
CA GLU A 5 -8.72 16.71 15.71
C GLU A 5 -7.70 16.26 16.77
N MET A 6 -6.61 15.62 16.34
CA MET A 6 -5.51 15.08 17.17
C MET A 6 -5.90 13.95 18.14
N SER A 7 -7.09 13.37 18.04
CA SER A 7 -7.41 12.20 18.82
C SER A 7 -6.85 10.93 18.17
N ALA A 8 -6.09 10.15 18.93
CA ALA A 8 -5.74 8.80 18.53
C ALA A 8 -6.95 7.88 18.69
N LEU A 9 -7.41 7.30 17.59
CA LEU A 9 -8.53 6.36 17.55
C LEU A 9 -8.00 4.94 17.49
N ARG A 10 -8.67 4.03 18.17
CA ARG A 10 -8.45 2.59 18.02
C ARG A 10 -9.56 2.01 17.16
N VAL A 11 -9.19 1.64 15.93
CA VAL A 11 -10.13 1.13 14.93
C VAL A 11 -9.99 -0.39 14.82
N GLY A 12 -11.07 -1.12 15.07
CA GLY A 12 -11.12 -2.57 14.86
C GLY A 12 -11.16 -2.88 13.37
N THR A 13 -10.20 -3.68 12.89
CA THR A 13 -10.11 -4.14 11.50
C THR A 13 -10.00 -5.66 11.44
N ARG A 14 -10.09 -6.26 10.24
CA ARG A 14 -9.83 -7.70 10.07
C ARG A 14 -8.39 -8.09 10.42
N ALA A 15 -7.44 -7.14 10.32
CA ALA A 15 -6.04 -7.31 10.71
C ALA A 15 -5.76 -6.88 12.17
N GLY A 16 -6.79 -6.86 13.03
CA GLY A 16 -6.68 -6.43 14.43
C GLY A 16 -6.99 -4.94 14.64
N VAL A 17 -6.63 -4.44 15.81
CA VAL A 17 -6.84 -3.03 16.16
C VAL A 17 -5.70 -2.18 15.59
N LYS A 18 -6.05 -1.17 14.78
CA LYS A 18 -5.12 -0.18 14.27
C LYS A 18 -5.26 1.14 15.02
N VAL A 19 -4.14 1.80 15.29
CA VAL A 19 -4.11 3.15 15.85
C VAL A 19 -4.17 4.15 14.70
N VAL A 20 -5.13 5.05 14.77
CA VAL A 20 -5.41 6.04 13.73
C VAL A 20 -5.36 7.43 14.34
N SER A 21 -4.59 8.34 13.76
CA SER A 21 -4.53 9.74 14.14
C SER A 21 -5.18 10.60 13.07
N LEU A 22 -5.94 11.60 13.50
CA LEU A 22 -6.61 12.55 12.61
C LEU A 22 -5.91 13.90 12.68
N HIS A 23 -5.65 14.49 11.50
CA HIS A 23 -5.03 15.79 11.32
C HIS A 23 -5.88 16.64 10.39
N ASP A 24 -5.82 17.97 10.50
CA ASP A 24 -6.47 18.92 9.59
C ASP A 24 -7.95 18.62 9.36
N VAL A 25 -8.67 18.31 10.44
CA VAL A 25 -10.06 17.85 10.38
C VAL A 25 -11.00 19.00 10.01
N SER A 26 -11.83 18.77 9.00
CA SER A 26 -12.94 19.65 8.62
C SER A 26 -14.25 18.86 8.58
N SER A 27 -15.34 19.50 8.18
CA SER A 27 -16.65 18.83 8.06
C SER A 27 -16.71 17.71 7.02
N THR A 28 -15.78 17.68 6.06
CA THR A 28 -15.78 16.72 4.94
C THR A 28 -14.41 16.13 4.60
N ARG A 29 -13.34 16.60 5.24
CA ARG A 29 -11.96 16.18 4.96
C ARG A 29 -11.17 16.02 6.23
N ALA A 30 -10.20 15.12 6.20
CA ALA A 30 -9.14 15.01 7.18
C ALA A 30 -7.87 14.46 6.50
N THR A 31 -6.71 14.72 7.08
CA THR A 31 -5.51 13.92 6.86
C THR A 31 -5.50 12.84 7.93
N VAL A 32 -5.22 11.60 7.56
CA VAL A 32 -5.30 10.44 8.45
C VAL A 32 -3.97 9.71 8.43
N SER A 33 -3.39 9.48 9.61
CA SER A 33 -2.23 8.60 9.78
C SER A 33 -2.65 7.31 10.45
N VAL A 34 -2.19 6.18 9.92
CA VAL A 34 -2.47 4.84 10.44
C VAL A 34 -1.16 4.15 10.75
N ASP A 35 -1.04 3.63 11.97
CA ASP A 35 0.05 2.71 12.32
C ASP A 35 -0.23 1.34 11.67
N MET A 36 0.53 1.04 10.62
CA MET A 36 0.39 -0.19 9.83
C MET A 36 1.10 -1.38 10.47
N GLY A 37 2.01 -1.12 11.41
CA GLY A 37 2.87 -2.11 12.06
C GLY A 37 4.21 -2.29 11.35
N ALA A 38 5.04 -3.18 11.90
CA ALA A 38 6.35 -3.48 11.33
C ALA A 38 6.20 -4.37 10.07
N PRO A 39 6.79 -3.97 8.93
CA PRO A 39 6.86 -4.84 7.76
C PRO A 39 7.82 -6.02 8.02
N VAL A 40 7.46 -7.20 7.53
CA VAL A 40 8.34 -8.38 7.58
C VAL A 40 8.87 -8.67 6.17
N VAL A 41 10.17 -8.52 5.98
CA VAL A 41 10.83 -8.83 4.70
C VAL A 41 10.99 -10.35 4.57
N LEU A 42 10.41 -10.92 3.53
CA LEU A 42 10.43 -12.37 3.26
C LEU A 42 11.63 -12.80 2.40
N GLY A 43 12.23 -11.88 1.65
CA GLY A 43 13.34 -12.12 0.73
C GLY A 43 13.02 -11.71 -0.70
N ALA A 44 13.96 -12.02 -1.62
CA ALA A 44 13.80 -11.72 -3.04
C ALA A 44 12.93 -12.78 -3.73
N ALA A 45 12.05 -12.33 -4.61
CA ALA A 45 11.21 -13.23 -5.43
C ALA A 45 10.98 -12.63 -6.82
N THR A 46 10.38 -13.45 -7.70
CA THR A 46 10.02 -13.04 -9.06
C THR A 46 8.57 -13.42 -9.34
N ALA A 47 7.83 -12.49 -9.96
CA ALA A 47 6.55 -12.75 -10.57
C ALA A 47 6.65 -12.74 -12.10
N PHE A 48 5.81 -13.52 -12.76
CA PHE A 48 5.55 -13.42 -14.19
C PHE A 48 4.11 -12.96 -14.41
N LEU A 49 3.92 -11.95 -15.27
CA LEU A 49 2.60 -11.44 -15.61
C LEU A 49 2.56 -11.12 -17.11
N GLY A 50 1.75 -11.89 -17.88
CA GLY A 50 1.82 -11.85 -19.33
C GLY A 50 3.23 -12.20 -19.83
N GLU A 51 3.85 -11.33 -20.61
CA GLU A 51 5.24 -11.48 -21.08
C GLU A 51 6.26 -10.82 -20.12
N GLY A 52 5.78 -10.12 -19.09
CA GLY A 52 6.61 -9.40 -18.13
C GLY A 52 7.19 -10.30 -17.04
N ARG A 53 8.45 -10.01 -16.66
CA ARG A 53 9.12 -10.60 -15.51
C ARG A 53 9.45 -9.50 -14.51
N TYR A 54 8.98 -9.65 -13.30
CA TYR A 54 9.06 -8.66 -12.23
C TYR A 54 9.79 -9.25 -11.03
N ALA A 55 11.03 -8.83 -10.82
CA ALA A 55 11.81 -9.24 -9.65
C ALA A 55 11.71 -8.16 -8.57
N GLY A 56 11.56 -8.57 -7.34
CA GLY A 56 11.37 -7.64 -6.23
C GLY A 56 11.57 -8.26 -4.86
N VAL A 57 11.08 -7.58 -3.86
CA VAL A 57 11.16 -7.97 -2.45
C VAL A 57 9.79 -8.43 -1.96
N GLY A 58 9.74 -9.62 -1.41
CA GLY A 58 8.58 -10.12 -0.67
C GLY A 58 8.45 -9.40 0.68
N VAL A 59 7.28 -8.84 0.96
CA VAL A 59 6.97 -8.14 2.21
C VAL A 59 5.63 -8.63 2.76
N ASP A 60 5.61 -9.04 4.02
CA ASP A 60 4.36 -9.38 4.73
C ASP A 60 3.93 -8.20 5.62
N MET A 61 2.71 -7.74 5.38
CA MET A 61 2.01 -6.69 6.15
C MET A 61 0.79 -7.26 6.91
N GLY A 62 0.77 -8.59 7.16
CA GLY A 62 -0.41 -9.35 7.54
C GLY A 62 -1.15 -9.92 6.34
N ASN A 63 -0.66 -9.62 5.16
CA ASN A 63 -0.96 -10.21 3.86
C ASN A 63 0.29 -10.08 2.97
N PRO A 64 0.54 -11.04 2.05
CA PRO A 64 1.77 -11.07 1.28
C PRO A 64 1.75 -10.07 0.12
N HIS A 65 2.89 -9.39 -0.05
CA HIS A 65 3.20 -8.46 -1.14
C HIS A 65 4.50 -8.86 -1.83
N LEU A 66 4.59 -8.62 -3.12
CA LEU A 66 5.83 -8.64 -3.89
C LEU A 66 6.01 -7.27 -4.56
N ALA A 67 6.91 -6.47 -4.01
CA ALA A 67 7.14 -5.10 -4.48
C ALA A 67 8.39 -5.06 -5.36
N CYS A 68 8.19 -4.71 -6.64
CA CYS A 68 9.18 -4.77 -7.71
C CYS A 68 9.58 -3.37 -8.17
N VAL A 69 10.74 -2.89 -7.74
CA VAL A 69 11.35 -1.68 -8.29
C VAL A 69 11.93 -1.99 -9.67
N LEU A 70 11.51 -1.28 -10.71
CA LEU A 70 12.01 -1.49 -12.06
C LEU A 70 13.02 -0.41 -12.44
N PRO A 71 14.31 -0.74 -12.60
CA PRO A 71 15.34 0.22 -12.96
C PRO A 71 15.02 0.94 -14.27
N GLY A 72 15.12 2.27 -14.27
CA GLY A 72 14.87 3.11 -15.44
C GLY A 72 13.39 3.30 -15.81
N LEU A 73 12.46 2.72 -15.05
CA LEU A 73 11.04 2.98 -15.22
C LEU A 73 10.71 4.37 -14.66
N ASP A 74 9.97 5.15 -15.42
CA ASP A 74 9.38 6.41 -14.99
C ASP A 74 7.84 6.29 -14.87
N ALA A 75 7.19 7.36 -14.42
CA ALA A 75 5.74 7.41 -14.23
C ALA A 75 4.97 7.16 -15.55
N GLU A 76 5.48 7.67 -16.68
CA GLU A 76 4.84 7.50 -17.98
C GLU A 76 4.95 6.04 -18.45
N GLY A 77 6.13 5.45 -18.37
CA GLY A 77 6.35 4.03 -18.70
C GLY A 77 5.53 3.11 -17.81
N LEU A 78 5.47 3.41 -16.50
CA LEU A 78 4.64 2.66 -15.56
C LEU A 78 3.15 2.68 -15.96
N ALA A 79 2.64 3.86 -16.37
CA ALA A 79 1.24 4.01 -16.79
C ALA A 79 0.90 3.19 -18.03
N GLN A 80 1.88 2.91 -18.90
CA GLN A 80 1.71 2.17 -20.15
C GLN A 80 1.85 0.65 -20.01
N LEU A 81 2.32 0.13 -18.87
CA LEU A 81 2.46 -1.30 -18.66
C LEU A 81 1.10 -2.00 -18.79
N ASN A 82 1.07 -3.12 -19.53
CA ASN A 82 -0.09 -4.01 -19.52
C ASN A 82 0.01 -4.95 -18.30
N LEU A 83 -0.81 -4.69 -17.29
CA LEU A 83 -0.83 -5.45 -16.03
C LEU A 83 -2.08 -6.36 -15.93
N ALA A 84 -2.69 -6.70 -17.05
CA ALA A 84 -3.83 -7.62 -17.08
C ALA A 84 -3.37 -9.06 -16.80
N GLY A 85 -4.11 -9.76 -15.94
CA GLY A 85 -3.87 -11.17 -15.66
C GLY A 85 -3.68 -11.47 -14.18
N VAL A 86 -3.30 -12.70 -13.89
CA VAL A 86 -2.97 -13.19 -12.56
C VAL A 86 -1.46 -13.40 -12.52
N PRO A 87 -0.74 -12.81 -11.55
CA PRO A 87 0.69 -13.05 -11.41
C PRO A 87 0.99 -14.52 -11.12
N ASP A 88 1.92 -15.11 -11.87
CA ASP A 88 2.53 -16.40 -11.56
C ASP A 88 3.75 -16.17 -10.68
N VAL A 89 3.75 -16.77 -9.49
CA VAL A 89 4.74 -16.56 -8.43
C VAL A 89 5.18 -17.87 -7.81
N ASP A 90 6.29 -17.83 -7.08
CA ASP A 90 6.77 -19.00 -6.34
C ASP A 90 5.74 -19.41 -5.26
N ALA A 91 5.15 -20.59 -5.45
CA ALA A 91 4.15 -21.15 -4.54
C ALA A 91 4.73 -21.60 -3.18
N GLU A 92 6.05 -21.78 -3.04
CA GLU A 92 6.66 -22.05 -1.73
C GLU A 92 6.68 -20.79 -0.87
N MET A 93 6.98 -19.60 -1.47
CA MET A 93 6.97 -18.33 -0.78
C MET A 93 5.55 -17.76 -0.66
N PHE A 94 4.70 -17.93 -1.68
CA PHE A 94 3.37 -17.36 -1.76
C PHE A 94 2.30 -18.42 -2.07
N PRO A 95 2.04 -19.36 -1.14
CA PRO A 95 1.15 -20.51 -1.39
C PRO A 95 -0.28 -20.11 -1.76
N ASP A 96 -0.75 -18.98 -1.29
CA ASP A 96 -2.08 -18.44 -1.56
C ASP A 96 -2.07 -17.29 -2.59
N GLY A 97 -0.95 -17.10 -3.31
CA GLY A 97 -0.73 -15.96 -4.19
C GLY A 97 -0.33 -14.69 -3.44
N VAL A 98 -0.14 -13.60 -4.17
CA VAL A 98 0.48 -12.36 -3.68
C VAL A 98 -0.22 -11.13 -4.26
N ASN A 99 -0.15 -9.99 -3.57
CA ASN A 99 -0.36 -8.69 -4.17
C ASN A 99 0.95 -8.28 -4.85
N LEU A 100 0.90 -7.91 -6.12
CA LEU A 100 2.07 -7.52 -6.90
C LEU A 100 2.08 -6.01 -7.09
N GLU A 101 3.07 -5.35 -6.55
CA GLU A 101 3.33 -3.93 -6.73
C GLU A 101 4.48 -3.74 -7.73
N ILE A 102 4.24 -2.91 -8.75
CA ILE A 102 5.25 -2.50 -9.72
C ILE A 102 5.47 -1.01 -9.56
N LEU A 103 6.72 -0.60 -9.35
CA LEU A 103 7.05 0.76 -8.99
C LEU A 103 8.32 1.28 -9.66
N THR A 104 8.42 2.61 -9.77
CA THR A 104 9.61 3.31 -10.19
C THR A 104 10.69 3.24 -9.11
N PRO A 105 11.98 3.43 -9.44
CA PRO A 105 13.00 3.72 -8.44
C PRO A 105 12.63 4.93 -7.58
N LEU A 106 13.20 4.98 -6.36
CA LEU A 106 13.07 6.13 -5.48
C LEU A 106 13.76 7.34 -6.09
N GLU A 107 13.03 8.42 -6.28
CA GLU A 107 13.55 9.68 -6.77
C GLU A 107 14.29 10.47 -5.67
N ASP A 108 15.15 11.42 -6.05
CA ASP A 108 15.86 12.31 -5.11
C ASP A 108 14.87 13.14 -4.25
N SER A 109 13.68 13.43 -4.79
CA SER A 109 12.57 14.08 -4.09
C SER A 109 11.97 13.26 -2.97
N GLY A 110 12.16 11.93 -2.97
CA GLY A 110 11.53 10.99 -2.06
C GLY A 110 10.26 10.34 -2.63
N ASP A 111 9.98 10.53 -3.91
CA ASP A 111 8.79 10.05 -4.58
C ASP A 111 9.01 8.67 -5.25
N VAL A 112 7.95 7.86 -5.29
CA VAL A 112 7.83 6.68 -6.16
C VAL A 112 6.45 6.65 -6.79
N HIS A 113 6.35 6.13 -8.00
CA HIS A 113 5.07 5.83 -8.65
C HIS A 113 4.82 4.34 -8.61
N MET A 114 3.58 3.92 -8.29
CA MET A 114 3.23 2.52 -8.10
C MET A 114 1.90 2.17 -8.77
N ARG A 115 1.83 0.97 -9.35
CA ARG A 115 0.58 0.26 -9.68
C ARG A 115 0.55 -1.07 -8.98
N VAL A 116 -0.65 -1.56 -8.64
CA VAL A 116 -0.83 -2.78 -7.85
C VAL A 116 -1.88 -3.71 -8.47
N ILE A 117 -1.54 -5.00 -8.51
CA ILE A 117 -2.46 -6.09 -8.83
C ILE A 117 -2.77 -6.82 -7.53
N GLU A 118 -3.99 -6.65 -7.01
CA GLU A 118 -4.40 -7.28 -5.76
C GLU A 118 -4.84 -8.73 -6.01
N ARG A 119 -4.42 -9.60 -5.11
CA ARG A 119 -4.73 -11.02 -5.10
C ARG A 119 -6.24 -11.27 -5.13
N GLY A 120 -6.70 -11.97 -6.16
CA GLY A 120 -8.11 -12.33 -6.33
C GLY A 120 -9.04 -11.18 -6.79
N VAL A 121 -8.49 -9.98 -7.02
CA VAL A 121 -9.24 -8.80 -7.46
C VAL A 121 -8.78 -8.32 -8.84
N GLY A 122 -7.46 -8.29 -9.08
CA GLY A 122 -6.83 -7.67 -10.24
C GLY A 122 -6.30 -6.28 -9.91
N GLU A 123 -6.07 -5.46 -10.93
CA GLU A 123 -5.55 -4.12 -10.73
C GLU A 123 -6.54 -3.22 -10.00
N THR A 124 -6.07 -2.55 -8.95
CA THR A 124 -6.83 -1.57 -8.17
C THR A 124 -6.13 -0.21 -8.16
N ARG A 125 -6.85 0.82 -7.76
CA ARG A 125 -6.32 2.19 -7.77
C ARG A 125 -5.42 2.50 -6.58
N SER A 126 -5.49 1.72 -5.52
CA SER A 126 -4.69 1.90 -4.29
C SER A 126 -4.83 0.67 -3.40
N CYS A 127 -3.74 0.30 -2.73
CA CYS A 127 -3.68 -0.73 -1.70
C CYS A 127 -2.82 -0.21 -0.54
N GLY A 128 -3.40 -0.01 0.64
CA GLY A 128 -2.69 0.60 1.77
C GLY A 128 -1.49 -0.22 2.25
N THR A 129 -1.63 -1.54 2.38
CA THR A 129 -0.52 -2.45 2.73
C THR A 129 0.50 -2.54 1.60
N GLY A 130 0.04 -2.49 0.34
CA GLY A 130 0.90 -2.47 -0.84
C GLY A 130 1.75 -1.20 -0.94
N THR A 131 1.23 -0.03 -0.53
CA THR A 131 2.03 1.21 -0.50
C THR A 131 3.14 1.15 0.55
N VAL A 132 2.91 0.47 1.69
CA VAL A 132 3.98 0.22 2.66
C VAL A 132 5.03 -0.73 2.09
N ALA A 133 4.62 -1.84 1.46
CA ALA A 133 5.56 -2.77 0.83
C ALA A 133 6.39 -2.10 -0.27
N ALA A 134 5.77 -1.22 -1.08
CA ALA A 134 6.45 -0.42 -2.09
C ALA A 134 7.51 0.51 -1.48
N ALA A 135 7.16 1.25 -0.41
CA ALA A 135 8.10 2.13 0.27
C ALA A 135 9.29 1.35 0.87
N VAL A 136 9.05 0.20 1.49
CA VAL A 136 10.11 -0.70 2.00
C VAL A 136 11.03 -1.15 0.88
N SER A 137 10.47 -1.59 -0.25
CA SER A 137 11.25 -2.06 -1.39
C SER A 137 12.06 -0.93 -2.05
N ALA A 138 11.47 0.25 -2.21
CA ALA A 138 12.14 1.43 -2.78
C ALA A 138 13.29 1.92 -1.89
N LEU A 139 13.10 1.95 -0.57
CA LEU A 139 14.15 2.28 0.39
C LEU A 139 15.28 1.25 0.34
N ALA A 140 14.95 -0.05 0.30
CA ALA A 140 15.95 -1.11 0.21
C ALA A 140 16.77 -1.05 -1.08
N ASP A 141 16.12 -0.77 -2.24
CA ASP A 141 16.78 -0.57 -3.53
C ASP A 141 17.74 0.63 -3.49
N ALA A 142 17.37 1.70 -2.77
CA ALA A 142 18.21 2.86 -2.51
C ALA A 142 19.28 2.65 -1.40
N GLY A 143 19.44 1.41 -0.88
CA GLY A 143 20.39 1.08 0.19
C GLY A 143 20.01 1.62 1.57
N ARG A 144 18.73 1.91 1.81
CA ARG A 144 18.19 2.47 3.06
C ARG A 144 17.26 1.47 3.74
N GLY A 145 17.32 1.38 5.07
CA GLY A 145 16.40 0.55 5.86
C GLY A 145 15.18 1.31 6.39
N THR A 146 15.28 2.64 6.48
CA THR A 146 14.25 3.52 7.03
C THR A 146 14.16 4.80 6.22
N GLY A 147 13.02 5.48 6.30
CA GLY A 147 12.84 6.77 5.62
C GLY A 147 11.38 7.12 5.39
N VAL A 148 11.19 8.24 4.71
CA VAL A 148 9.88 8.73 4.29
C VAL A 148 9.82 8.66 2.77
N VAL A 149 8.71 8.15 2.22
CA VAL A 149 8.47 7.96 0.80
C VAL A 149 7.07 8.45 0.46
N ASP A 150 6.96 9.32 -0.53
CA ASP A 150 5.67 9.68 -1.11
C ASP A 150 5.33 8.71 -2.26
N VAL A 151 4.26 7.95 -2.06
CA VAL A 151 3.82 6.91 -3.01
C VAL A 151 2.66 7.43 -3.84
N HIS A 152 2.91 7.61 -5.14
CA HIS A 152 1.91 8.02 -6.12
C HIS A 152 1.23 6.78 -6.72
N VAL A 153 -0.07 6.68 -6.54
CA VAL A 153 -0.92 5.60 -7.09
C VAL A 153 -2.04 6.20 -7.94
N PRO A 154 -2.71 5.41 -8.80
CA PRO A 154 -3.85 5.92 -9.59
C PRO A 154 -4.99 6.52 -8.75
N GLY A 155 -5.04 6.22 -7.45
CA GLY A 155 -6.01 6.78 -6.49
C GLY A 155 -5.61 8.12 -5.89
N GLY A 156 -4.35 8.53 -5.97
CA GLY A 156 -3.80 9.75 -5.34
C GLY A 156 -2.40 9.53 -4.79
N THR A 157 -2.00 10.36 -3.84
CA THR A 157 -0.69 10.27 -3.19
C THR A 157 -0.87 10.00 -1.70
N VAL A 158 -0.04 9.13 -1.16
CA VAL A 158 0.07 8.86 0.28
C VAL A 158 1.53 8.88 0.70
N THR A 159 1.79 9.27 1.93
CA THR A 159 3.13 9.28 2.52
C THR A 159 3.30 8.05 3.40
N VAL A 160 4.40 7.33 3.25
CA VAL A 160 4.78 6.22 4.11
C VAL A 160 6.06 6.54 4.83
N GLU A 161 6.02 6.53 6.15
CA GLU A 161 7.21 6.58 7.00
C GLU A 161 7.54 5.16 7.46
N VAL A 162 8.72 4.66 7.11
CA VAL A 162 9.25 3.37 7.58
C VAL A 162 10.30 3.63 8.64
N THR A 163 10.08 3.07 9.83
CA THR A 163 11.00 3.15 10.98
C THR A 163 11.56 1.76 11.30
N GLU A 164 12.45 1.66 12.29
CA GLU A 164 12.99 0.37 12.74
C GLU A 164 11.92 -0.55 13.38
N SER A 165 10.81 0.01 13.89
CA SER A 165 9.83 -0.72 14.69
C SER A 165 8.42 -0.75 14.11
N THR A 166 8.12 0.14 13.17
CA THR A 166 6.77 0.22 12.58
C THR A 166 6.80 0.96 11.24
N SER A 167 5.64 1.02 10.58
CA SER A 167 5.40 1.89 9.44
C SER A 167 4.13 2.72 9.65
N ILE A 168 4.16 3.98 9.23
CA ILE A 168 3.03 4.90 9.33
C ILE A 168 2.60 5.29 7.92
N LEU A 169 1.34 5.01 7.60
CA LEU A 169 0.71 5.44 6.35
C LEU A 169 -0.11 6.70 6.61
N THR A 170 0.19 7.78 5.90
CA THR A 170 -0.53 9.05 5.99
C THR A 170 -1.14 9.41 4.65
N GLY A 171 -2.43 9.74 4.65
CA GLY A 171 -3.13 10.12 3.42
C GLY A 171 -4.40 10.91 3.66
N PRO A 172 -5.00 11.44 2.58
CA PRO A 172 -6.24 12.21 2.65
C PRO A 172 -7.45 11.29 2.85
N SER A 173 -8.40 11.75 3.66
CA SER A 173 -9.72 11.14 3.81
C SER A 173 -10.81 12.14 3.47
N ARG A 174 -11.84 11.70 2.76
CA ARG A 174 -12.97 12.55 2.36
C ARG A 174 -14.31 11.89 2.65
N LEU A 175 -15.21 12.63 3.27
CA LEU A 175 -16.62 12.24 3.41
C LEU A 175 -17.34 12.54 2.10
N VAL A 176 -17.58 11.52 1.29
CA VAL A 176 -18.18 11.65 -0.04
C VAL A 176 -19.71 11.49 -0.05
N ALA A 177 -20.27 10.80 0.97
CA ALA A 177 -21.70 10.58 1.09
C ALA A 177 -22.11 10.39 2.55
N ARG A 178 -23.38 10.59 2.84
CA ARG A 178 -24.05 10.22 4.10
C ARG A 178 -25.32 9.46 3.77
N GLY A 179 -25.68 8.52 4.62
CA GLY A 179 -26.90 7.73 4.46
C GLY A 179 -27.30 7.09 5.78
N GLU A 180 -28.47 6.46 5.79
CA GLU A 180 -29.00 5.69 6.89
C GLU A 180 -29.12 4.22 6.49
N ILE A 181 -28.95 3.32 7.43
CA ILE A 181 -29.09 1.88 7.22
C ILE A 181 -29.97 1.29 8.31
N GLU A 182 -30.93 0.47 7.91
CA GLU A 182 -31.78 -0.28 8.82
C GLU A 182 -31.06 -1.54 9.31
N LEU A 183 -30.54 -1.52 10.55
CA LEU A 183 -29.74 -2.61 11.09
C LEU A 183 -30.53 -3.90 11.29
N SER A 184 -31.84 -3.81 11.51
CA SER A 184 -32.71 -4.98 11.66
C SER A 184 -32.78 -5.82 10.38
N ALA A 185 -32.63 -5.19 9.22
CA ALA A 185 -32.61 -5.86 7.92
C ALA A 185 -31.29 -6.64 7.63
N LEU A 186 -30.24 -6.39 8.40
CA LEU A 186 -28.94 -7.06 8.26
C LEU A 186 -28.78 -8.33 9.09
N ARG A 187 -29.71 -8.59 10.02
CA ARG A 187 -29.72 -9.81 10.84
C ARG A 187 -30.30 -10.95 10.00
N ARG A 188 -29.44 -11.84 9.57
CA ARG A 188 -29.80 -13.18 9.11
C ARG A 188 -29.44 -14.21 10.14
#